data_a3457622c45b2f9348253b74a949073d
#
_entry.id   a3457622c45b2f9348253b74a949073d
#
_cell.length_a   1.000
_cell.length_b   1.000
_cell.length_c   1.000
_cell.angle_alpha   90.00
_cell.angle_beta   90.00
_cell.angle_gamma   90.00
#
_symmetry.space_group_name_H-M   'P 1'
#
loop_
_entity.id
_entity.type
_entity.pdbx_description
1 polymer ?
#
loop_
_entity_poly.entity_id
_entity_poly.type
_entity_poly.pdbx_seq_one_letter_code
_entity_poly.pdbx_strand_id
1 'polypeptide(L)'
;MKVRLVIALAVGLAVAIAGVAKTHNGSSSKSHHGSKGPAANGERGTFDYYVMALSWSPTYCELHPDEDEQCGHKGYGFALHGLWPQYENGGGPENCKTTDEPARKTIDRALAFMPTRSLVDHEWRAHGACTGLGPDGADGYFGLADRAFAAVKIPAELQAPKQPVNTTSDDLHAAFARANPGLTDDMLTLHCSRGHLFEVRVCLDKDLAPRRCGKGMQSRCPATAAFELPASR
;
A
#
# COMPACT_ATOMS: atom_id res chain seq x y z
N MET A 1 20.64 59.94 34.09
CA MET A 1 19.52 60.49 34.94
C MET A 1 18.68 59.26 35.41
N LYS A 2 18.79 59.08 36.69
CA LYS A 2 17.87 58.47 37.70
C LYS A 2 17.13 57.19 37.36
N VAL A 3 17.72 56.08 37.84
CA VAL A 3 17.12 54.82 38.21
C VAL A 3 16.05 55.00 39.28
N ARG A 4 14.91 54.33 39.17
CA ARG A 4 14.02 54.07 40.30
C ARG A 4 13.74 52.56 40.38
N LEU A 5 14.36 51.99 41.38
CA LEU A 5 14.13 50.66 41.90
C LEU A 5 12.86 50.69 42.77
N VAL A 6 11.91 49.79 42.56
CA VAL A 6 10.80 49.53 43.47
C VAL A 6 10.83 48.09 43.89
N ILE A 7 11.13 47.94 45.18
CA ILE A 7 11.06 46.68 45.94
C ILE A 7 9.64 46.57 46.46
N ALA A 8 8.96 45.47 46.25
CA ALA A 8 7.73 45.13 46.96
C ALA A 8 7.89 43.73 47.62
N LEU A 9 7.63 43.78 48.95
CA LEU A 9 7.80 42.67 49.89
C LEU A 9 6.79 41.54 49.66
N ALA A 10 7.27 40.35 49.92
CA ALA A 10 6.48 39.12 50.09
C ALA A 10 5.78 39.12 51.46
N VAL A 11 4.52 38.72 51.49
CA VAL A 11 3.84 38.31 52.69
C VAL A 11 3.35 36.86 52.47
N GLY A 12 3.93 35.96 53.19
CA GLY A 12 3.54 34.55 53.21
C GLY A 12 2.26 34.35 54.03
N LEU A 13 1.41 33.53 53.50
CA LEU A 13 0.30 32.96 54.28
C LEU A 13 0.30 31.46 54.11
N ALA A 14 0.72 30.76 55.14
CA ALA A 14 0.62 29.31 55.24
C ALA A 14 -0.82 28.93 55.64
N VAL A 15 -1.51 28.16 54.83
CA VAL A 15 -2.76 27.51 55.17
C VAL A 15 -2.55 25.99 55.12
N ALA A 16 -2.56 25.39 56.27
CA ALA A 16 -2.62 23.94 56.42
C ALA A 16 -4.06 23.47 56.11
N ILE A 17 -4.23 22.55 55.19
CA ILE A 17 -5.49 21.89 54.93
C ILE A 17 -5.27 20.38 55.06
N ALA A 18 -6.07 19.84 56.00
CA ALA A 18 -6.13 18.42 56.39
C ALA A 18 -6.47 17.48 55.21
N GLY A 19 -5.86 16.32 55.23
CA GLY A 19 -6.09 15.28 54.26
C GLY A 19 -7.51 14.69 54.33
N VAL A 20 -8.10 14.56 53.16
CA VAL A 20 -9.23 13.66 52.90
C VAL A 20 -8.78 12.64 51.86
N ALA A 21 -8.60 11.40 52.32
CA ALA A 21 -8.36 10.28 51.42
C ALA A 21 -9.63 10.04 50.58
N LYS A 22 -9.55 10.31 49.29
CA LYS A 22 -10.56 9.90 48.33
C LYS A 22 -10.10 8.64 47.64
N THR A 23 -10.78 7.55 47.92
CA THR A 23 -10.69 6.30 47.19
C THR A 23 -11.05 6.54 45.72
N HIS A 24 -10.05 6.45 44.82
CA HIS A 24 -10.28 6.46 43.38
C HIS A 24 -10.79 5.09 42.94
N ASN A 25 -12.07 5.06 42.70
CA ASN A 25 -12.73 4.02 41.93
C ASN A 25 -12.16 4.03 40.51
N GLY A 26 -11.59 2.91 40.09
CA GLY A 26 -10.98 2.75 38.75
C GLY A 26 -12.00 3.00 37.65
N SER A 27 -11.85 4.11 36.96
CA SER A 27 -12.55 4.34 35.68
C SER A 27 -11.84 3.52 34.60
N SER A 28 -12.47 2.39 34.25
CA SER A 28 -12.11 1.58 33.09
C SER A 28 -12.22 2.44 31.85
N SER A 29 -11.09 2.88 31.29
CA SER A 29 -11.05 3.46 29.96
C SER A 29 -11.41 2.37 28.96
N LYS A 30 -12.60 2.47 28.37
CA LYS A 30 -13.00 1.68 27.20
C LYS A 30 -12.04 2.03 26.07
N SER A 31 -11.06 1.15 25.86
CA SER A 31 -10.28 1.13 24.63
C SER A 31 -11.27 0.95 23.47
N HIS A 32 -11.28 1.90 22.54
CA HIS A 32 -11.93 1.73 21.25
C HIS A 32 -11.32 0.48 20.60
N HIS A 33 -12.10 -0.59 20.56
CA HIS A 33 -11.85 -1.72 19.69
C HIS A 33 -11.99 -1.18 18.24
N GLY A 34 -10.86 -0.78 17.66
CA GLY A 34 -10.74 -0.79 16.21
C GLY A 34 -11.08 -2.21 15.77
N SER A 35 -12.07 -2.36 14.92
CA SER A 35 -12.40 -3.61 14.27
C SER A 35 -11.14 -4.12 13.56
N LYS A 36 -10.40 -5.02 14.21
CA LYS A 36 -9.41 -5.85 13.53
C LYS A 36 -10.22 -6.66 12.53
N GLY A 37 -10.01 -6.41 11.26
CA GLY A 37 -10.39 -7.35 10.21
C GLY A 37 -9.87 -8.74 10.58
N PRO A 38 -10.42 -9.81 10.00
CA PRO A 38 -10.03 -11.17 10.35
C PRO A 38 -8.51 -11.27 10.34
N ALA A 39 -7.94 -11.70 11.48
CA ALA A 39 -6.50 -11.86 11.62
C ALA A 39 -6.04 -12.89 10.59
N ALA A 40 -5.27 -12.45 9.65
CA ALA A 40 -4.75 -13.23 8.55
C ALA A 40 -3.67 -14.18 9.05
N ASN A 41 -4.09 -15.34 9.53
CA ASN A 41 -3.31 -16.56 9.55
C ASN A 41 -4.02 -17.56 8.63
N GLY A 42 -4.17 -17.17 7.34
CA GLY A 42 -4.70 -18.03 6.31
C GLY A 42 -3.80 -19.25 6.12
N GLU A 43 -4.40 -20.39 5.79
CA GLU A 43 -3.66 -21.57 5.40
C GLU A 43 -2.95 -21.32 4.06
N ARG A 44 -1.66 -21.64 3.97
CA ARG A 44 -0.86 -21.50 2.74
C ARG A 44 -1.55 -22.26 1.59
N GLY A 45 -1.64 -21.57 0.45
CA GLY A 45 -2.28 -22.13 -0.75
C GLY A 45 -3.81 -22.03 -0.77
N THR A 46 -4.41 -21.58 0.32
CA THR A 46 -5.87 -21.39 0.42
C THR A 46 -6.23 -19.94 0.16
N PHE A 47 -6.65 -19.61 -1.04
CA PHE A 47 -7.13 -18.31 -1.48
C PHE A 47 -7.89 -18.48 -2.80
N ASP A 48 -8.60 -17.45 -3.25
CA ASP A 48 -9.50 -17.57 -4.39
C ASP A 48 -8.92 -16.97 -5.68
N TYR A 49 -8.22 -15.83 -5.58
CA TYR A 49 -7.69 -15.08 -6.73
C TYR A 49 -6.49 -14.22 -6.31
N TYR A 50 -5.85 -13.55 -7.28
CA TYR A 50 -4.77 -12.59 -7.02
C TYR A 50 -5.23 -11.15 -7.24
N VAL A 51 -4.66 -10.24 -6.47
CA VAL A 51 -4.62 -8.82 -6.77
C VAL A 51 -3.20 -8.44 -7.15
N MET A 52 -3.02 -7.99 -8.38
CA MET A 52 -1.77 -7.35 -8.82
C MET A 52 -1.84 -5.86 -8.52
N ALA A 53 -0.97 -5.37 -7.65
CA ALA A 53 -0.90 -3.97 -7.25
C ALA A 53 0.22 -3.25 -8.01
N LEU A 54 -0.13 -2.16 -8.69
CA LEU A 54 0.77 -1.31 -9.48
C LEU A 54 0.86 0.06 -8.81
N SER A 55 1.96 0.34 -8.11
CA SER A 55 2.19 1.64 -7.49
C SER A 55 2.58 2.69 -8.52
N TRP A 56 2.00 3.89 -8.41
CA TRP A 56 2.48 5.07 -9.12
C TRP A 56 3.68 5.66 -8.38
N SER A 57 4.89 5.36 -8.85
CA SER A 57 6.13 5.73 -8.14
C SER A 57 6.27 7.22 -7.83
N PRO A 58 5.88 8.17 -8.71
CA PRO A 58 5.99 9.58 -8.36
C PRO A 58 5.19 9.98 -7.11
N THR A 59 3.95 9.50 -6.95
CA THR A 59 3.16 9.75 -5.73
C THR A 59 3.77 9.06 -4.51
N TYR A 60 4.29 7.83 -4.67
CA TYR A 60 5.02 7.16 -3.61
C TYR A 60 6.20 8.02 -3.13
N CYS A 61 6.99 8.56 -4.06
CA CYS A 61 8.17 9.37 -3.76
C CYS A 61 7.85 10.74 -3.13
N GLU A 62 6.69 11.31 -3.40
CA GLU A 62 6.21 12.50 -2.67
C GLU A 62 5.91 12.21 -1.20
N LEU A 63 5.50 10.99 -0.90
CA LEU A 63 5.19 10.54 0.45
C LEU A 63 6.42 10.01 1.21
N HIS A 64 7.47 9.61 0.47
CA HIS A 64 8.68 8.98 0.99
C HIS A 64 9.93 9.65 0.36
N PRO A 65 10.16 10.95 0.63
CA PRO A 65 11.21 11.72 -0.06
C PRO A 65 12.64 11.23 0.24
N ASP A 66 12.83 10.50 1.33
CA ASP A 66 14.14 10.00 1.79
C ASP A 66 14.44 8.58 1.26
N GLU A 67 13.59 8.02 0.41
CA GLU A 67 13.76 6.67 -0.15
C GLU A 67 14.48 6.74 -1.50
N ASP A 68 15.81 6.63 -1.49
CA ASP A 68 16.66 6.82 -2.67
C ASP A 68 16.60 5.66 -3.68
N GLU A 69 16.34 4.42 -3.24
CA GLU A 69 16.39 3.25 -4.11
C GLU A 69 15.30 3.30 -5.20
N GLN A 70 14.09 3.72 -4.83
CA GLN A 70 12.99 3.93 -5.78
C GLN A 70 12.96 5.36 -6.34
N CYS A 71 13.25 6.36 -5.51
CA CYS A 71 12.97 7.76 -5.80
C CYS A 71 14.18 8.55 -6.33
N GLY A 72 15.38 7.98 -6.24
CA GLY A 72 16.65 8.59 -6.67
C GLY A 72 16.83 8.60 -8.20
N HIS A 73 16.04 9.36 -8.94
CA HIS A 73 16.20 9.57 -10.38
C HIS A 73 16.03 8.33 -11.27
N LYS A 74 15.29 7.32 -10.82
CA LYS A 74 15.02 6.11 -11.61
C LYS A 74 14.01 6.33 -12.73
N GLY A 75 13.18 7.37 -12.65
CA GLY A 75 12.20 7.69 -13.67
C GLY A 75 11.04 6.69 -13.77
N TYR A 76 10.79 5.94 -12.71
CA TYR A 76 9.67 5.00 -12.68
C TYR A 76 8.33 5.72 -12.81
N GLY A 77 7.44 5.18 -13.68
CA GLY A 77 6.02 5.40 -13.66
C GLY A 77 5.34 4.38 -12.76
N PHE A 78 4.58 3.46 -13.34
CA PHE A 78 4.09 2.29 -12.62
C PHE A 78 5.22 1.29 -12.35
N ALA A 79 5.27 0.80 -11.12
CA ALA A 79 6.11 -0.32 -10.70
C ALA A 79 5.23 -1.37 -10.02
N LEU A 80 5.62 -2.64 -10.12
CA LEU A 80 4.91 -3.67 -9.37
C LEU A 80 5.16 -3.47 -7.87
N HIS A 81 4.07 -3.28 -7.12
CA HIS A 81 4.10 -3.36 -5.66
C HIS A 81 4.13 -4.84 -5.23
N GLY A 82 3.13 -5.60 -5.65
CA GLY A 82 3.06 -7.01 -5.33
C GLY A 82 1.95 -7.76 -6.05
N LEU A 83 1.93 -9.07 -5.81
CA LEU A 83 0.89 -10.00 -6.27
C LEU A 83 0.29 -10.70 -5.05
N TRP A 84 -0.89 -10.26 -4.63
CA TRP A 84 -1.46 -10.62 -3.33
C TRP A 84 -2.55 -11.67 -3.46
N PRO A 85 -2.43 -12.84 -2.81
CA PRO A 85 -3.53 -13.80 -2.74
C PRO A 85 -4.71 -13.20 -1.95
N GLN A 86 -5.92 -13.40 -2.44
CA GLN A 86 -7.14 -12.80 -1.89
C GLN A 86 -8.26 -13.81 -1.76
N TYR A 87 -9.17 -13.56 -0.81
CA TYR A 87 -10.44 -14.27 -0.66
C TYR A 87 -11.57 -13.53 -1.38
N GLU A 88 -12.52 -14.28 -1.93
CA GLU A 88 -13.70 -13.73 -2.61
C GLU A 88 -14.53 -12.81 -1.70
N ASN A 89 -14.56 -13.11 -0.42
CA ASN A 89 -15.31 -12.34 0.57
C ASN A 89 -14.54 -11.16 1.21
N GLY A 90 -13.34 -10.85 0.68
CA GLY A 90 -12.49 -9.75 1.12
C GLY A 90 -11.35 -10.18 2.03
N GLY A 91 -10.26 -9.42 1.99
CA GLY A 91 -8.99 -9.77 2.60
C GLY A 91 -8.31 -10.93 1.89
N GLY A 92 -7.18 -11.38 2.44
CA GLY A 92 -6.41 -12.50 1.92
C GLY A 92 -5.51 -13.07 3.00
N PRO A 93 -4.85 -14.21 2.74
CA PRO A 93 -3.86 -14.75 3.65
C PRO A 93 -2.62 -13.85 3.63
N GLU A 94 -2.13 -13.50 4.82
CA GLU A 94 -0.97 -12.63 5.00
C GLU A 94 -0.04 -13.19 6.07
N ASN A 95 1.26 -12.88 5.96
CA ASN A 95 2.27 -13.23 6.95
C ASN A 95 2.31 -14.74 7.29
N CYS A 96 2.12 -15.58 6.30
CA CYS A 96 2.17 -17.03 6.47
C CYS A 96 3.58 -17.47 6.86
N LYS A 97 3.67 -18.39 7.82
CA LYS A 97 4.97 -18.88 8.30
C LYS A 97 5.76 -19.55 7.17
N THR A 98 7.00 -19.11 7.01
CA THR A 98 7.96 -19.69 6.09
C THR A 98 9.36 -19.59 6.67
N THR A 99 10.22 -20.55 6.34
CA THR A 99 11.67 -20.51 6.55
C THR A 99 12.42 -20.27 5.25
N ASP A 100 11.67 -20.18 4.13
CA ASP A 100 12.23 -19.91 2.82
C ASP A 100 12.43 -18.38 2.67
N GLU A 101 13.56 -18.02 2.07
CA GLU A 101 13.91 -16.61 1.77
C GLU A 101 14.30 -16.52 0.29
N PRO A 102 14.01 -15.40 -0.38
CA PRO A 102 14.38 -15.23 -1.78
C PRO A 102 15.90 -15.32 -1.97
N ALA A 103 16.34 -16.23 -2.82
CA ALA A 103 17.75 -16.32 -3.21
C ALA A 103 18.17 -15.06 -3.98
N ARG A 104 19.47 -14.72 -3.95
CA ARG A 104 20.01 -13.52 -4.62
C ARG A 104 19.56 -13.44 -6.09
N LYS A 105 19.63 -14.55 -6.85
CA LYS A 105 19.19 -14.59 -8.25
C LYS A 105 17.71 -14.24 -8.43
N THR A 106 16.87 -14.63 -7.46
CA THR A 106 15.43 -14.34 -7.45
C THR A 106 15.19 -12.86 -7.19
N ILE A 107 15.92 -12.28 -6.23
CA ILE A 107 15.88 -10.84 -5.94
C ILE A 107 16.35 -10.03 -7.15
N ASP A 108 17.49 -10.39 -7.74
CA ASP A 108 18.04 -9.68 -8.92
C ASP A 108 17.04 -9.70 -10.10
N ARG A 109 16.30 -10.80 -10.28
CA ARG A 109 15.22 -10.88 -11.27
C ARG A 109 14.02 -10.01 -10.89
N ALA A 110 13.58 -10.02 -9.63
CA ALA A 110 12.45 -9.26 -9.17
C ALA A 110 12.69 -7.73 -9.27
N LEU A 111 13.92 -7.28 -9.07
CA LEU A 111 14.32 -5.88 -9.22
C LEU A 111 14.18 -5.33 -10.66
N ALA A 112 13.92 -6.18 -11.66
CA ALA A 112 13.60 -5.73 -13.01
C ALA A 112 12.20 -5.09 -13.12
N PHE A 113 11.28 -5.40 -12.18
CA PHE A 113 9.90 -4.90 -12.19
C PHE A 113 9.41 -4.41 -10.82
N MET A 114 10.14 -4.67 -9.75
CA MET A 114 9.92 -4.15 -8.40
C MET A 114 11.03 -3.14 -8.06
N PRO A 115 10.71 -1.98 -7.44
CA PRO A 115 11.66 -0.88 -7.36
C PRO A 115 12.79 -1.07 -6.34
N THR A 116 12.57 -1.84 -5.25
CA THR A 116 13.53 -1.94 -4.15
C THR A 116 13.68 -3.37 -3.63
N ARG A 117 14.87 -3.68 -3.09
CA ARG A 117 15.10 -4.95 -2.42
C ARG A 117 14.23 -5.13 -1.17
N SER A 118 14.06 -4.07 -0.39
CA SER A 118 13.24 -4.11 0.82
C SER A 118 11.78 -4.46 0.50
N LEU A 119 11.26 -3.98 -0.64
CA LEU A 119 9.93 -4.35 -1.12
C LEU A 119 9.86 -5.82 -1.54
N VAL A 120 10.87 -6.33 -2.24
CA VAL A 120 10.95 -7.77 -2.60
C VAL A 120 10.89 -8.65 -1.35
N ASP A 121 11.71 -8.34 -0.33
CA ASP A 121 11.73 -9.07 0.93
C ASP A 121 10.39 -8.96 1.68
N HIS A 122 9.76 -7.79 1.67
CA HIS A 122 8.45 -7.55 2.28
C HIS A 122 7.35 -8.37 1.58
N GLU A 123 7.24 -8.28 0.27
CA GLU A 123 6.20 -8.95 -0.51
C GLU A 123 6.26 -10.47 -0.40
N TRP A 124 7.47 -11.02 -0.33
CA TRP A 124 7.63 -12.44 -0.04
C TRP A 124 7.04 -12.81 1.32
N ARG A 125 7.43 -12.11 2.38
CA ARG A 125 7.00 -12.43 3.75
C ARG A 125 5.52 -12.17 3.98
N ALA A 126 5.02 -11.05 3.46
CA ALA A 126 3.63 -10.65 3.67
C ALA A 126 2.65 -11.49 2.85
N HIS A 127 2.98 -11.77 1.60
CA HIS A 127 2.04 -12.31 0.61
C HIS A 127 2.54 -13.57 -0.09
N GLY A 128 3.76 -13.55 -0.61
CA GLY A 128 4.29 -14.62 -1.43
C GLY A 128 4.32 -15.97 -0.70
N ALA A 129 4.76 -15.98 0.56
CA ALA A 129 4.79 -17.17 1.39
C ALA A 129 3.41 -17.81 1.58
N CYS A 130 2.33 -17.07 1.38
CA CYS A 130 0.95 -17.54 1.52
C CYS A 130 0.42 -18.25 0.27
N THR A 131 1.08 -18.10 -0.87
CA THR A 131 0.60 -18.67 -2.15
C THR A 131 0.67 -20.19 -2.23
N GLY A 132 1.50 -20.80 -1.40
CA GLY A 132 1.63 -22.27 -1.37
C GLY A 132 2.28 -22.85 -2.62
N LEU A 133 3.11 -22.09 -3.35
CA LEU A 133 3.75 -22.49 -4.60
C LEU A 133 4.87 -23.55 -4.42
N GLY A 134 4.63 -24.52 -3.54
CA GLY A 134 5.39 -25.75 -3.42
C GLY A 134 6.90 -25.61 -3.27
N PRO A 135 7.71 -26.47 -3.90
CA PRO A 135 9.17 -26.49 -3.74
C PRO A 135 9.86 -25.27 -4.38
N ASP A 136 9.19 -24.56 -5.28
CA ASP A 136 9.76 -23.39 -5.95
C ASP A 136 9.71 -22.13 -5.08
N GLY A 137 8.90 -22.13 -4.00
CA GLY A 137 8.86 -21.11 -2.96
C GLY A 137 8.88 -19.68 -3.50
N ALA A 138 9.87 -18.90 -3.05
CA ALA A 138 10.05 -17.51 -3.44
C ALA A 138 10.34 -17.36 -4.95
N ASP A 139 11.09 -18.28 -5.56
CA ASP A 139 11.40 -18.23 -6.99
C ASP A 139 10.13 -18.40 -7.85
N GLY A 140 9.25 -19.32 -7.45
CA GLY A 140 7.94 -19.55 -8.08
C GLY A 140 7.02 -18.33 -7.96
N TYR A 141 6.96 -17.72 -6.77
CA TYR A 141 6.14 -16.53 -6.52
C TYR A 141 6.59 -15.35 -7.37
N PHE A 142 7.88 -15.00 -7.38
CA PHE A 142 8.37 -13.87 -8.19
C PHE A 142 8.32 -14.17 -9.69
N GLY A 143 8.44 -15.44 -10.09
CA GLY A 143 8.19 -15.85 -11.47
C GLY A 143 6.71 -15.67 -11.88
N LEU A 144 5.78 -15.89 -10.96
CA LEU A 144 4.36 -15.63 -11.19
C LEU A 144 4.07 -14.11 -11.25
N ALA A 145 4.66 -13.34 -10.33
CA ALA A 145 4.54 -11.89 -10.27
C ALA A 145 5.08 -11.21 -11.55
N ASP A 146 6.22 -11.67 -12.08
CA ASP A 146 6.78 -11.22 -13.35
C ASP A 146 5.81 -11.45 -14.51
N ARG A 147 5.25 -12.67 -14.61
CA ARG A 147 4.25 -12.99 -15.65
C ARG A 147 2.99 -12.13 -15.52
N ALA A 148 2.50 -11.91 -14.30
CA ALA A 148 1.34 -11.06 -14.05
C ALA A 148 1.59 -9.62 -14.50
N PHE A 149 2.77 -9.07 -14.14
CA PHE A 149 3.17 -7.72 -14.53
C PHE A 149 3.32 -7.57 -16.06
N ALA A 150 3.93 -8.56 -16.72
CA ALA A 150 4.09 -8.57 -18.17
C ALA A 150 2.76 -8.73 -18.94
N ALA A 151 1.76 -9.40 -18.34
CA ALA A 151 0.46 -9.64 -18.96
C ALA A 151 -0.42 -8.39 -19.02
N VAL A 152 -0.28 -7.46 -18.08
CA VAL A 152 -1.08 -6.22 -18.02
C VAL A 152 -0.28 -5.07 -18.63
N LYS A 153 -0.77 -4.55 -19.74
CA LYS A 153 -0.13 -3.43 -20.45
C LYS A 153 -0.47 -2.11 -19.78
N ILE A 154 0.56 -1.37 -19.38
CA ILE A 154 0.40 0.01 -18.95
C ILE A 154 0.03 0.87 -20.18
N PRO A 155 -1.03 1.72 -20.11
CA PRO A 155 -1.36 2.65 -21.17
C PRO A 155 -0.15 3.48 -21.59
N ALA A 156 0.03 3.67 -22.91
CA ALA A 156 1.24 4.30 -23.45
C ALA A 156 1.48 5.70 -22.88
N GLU A 157 0.40 6.47 -22.69
CA GLU A 157 0.40 7.80 -22.09
C GLU A 157 0.83 7.83 -20.62
N LEU A 158 0.85 6.67 -19.94
CA LEU A 158 1.19 6.51 -18.52
C LEU A 158 2.53 5.77 -18.31
N GLN A 159 3.26 5.45 -19.34
CA GLN A 159 4.51 4.68 -19.21
C GLN A 159 5.69 5.44 -18.60
N ALA A 160 5.71 6.70 -18.51
CA ALA A 160 6.62 7.59 -17.78
C ALA A 160 6.40 9.05 -18.25
N PRO A 161 5.25 9.64 -17.99
CA PRO A 161 4.95 10.97 -18.45
C PRO A 161 5.90 11.99 -17.83
N LYS A 162 6.40 12.92 -18.65
CA LYS A 162 7.32 13.98 -18.20
C LYS A 162 6.59 15.23 -17.70
N GLN A 163 5.27 15.24 -17.79
CA GLN A 163 4.39 16.26 -17.23
C GLN A 163 3.30 15.58 -16.40
N PRO A 164 2.75 16.24 -15.37
CA PRO A 164 1.62 15.72 -14.63
C PRO A 164 0.44 15.43 -15.56
N VAL A 165 -0.27 14.34 -15.28
CA VAL A 165 -1.48 13.95 -16.00
C VAL A 165 -2.68 14.17 -15.11
N ASN A 166 -3.58 15.09 -15.48
CA ASN A 166 -4.88 15.23 -14.82
C ASN A 166 -5.87 14.29 -15.49
N THR A 167 -6.57 13.50 -14.71
CA THR A 167 -7.48 12.46 -15.20
C THR A 167 -8.66 12.27 -14.23
N THR A 168 -9.64 11.51 -14.68
CA THR A 168 -10.76 11.01 -13.84
C THR A 168 -10.65 9.50 -13.66
N SER A 169 -11.44 8.94 -12.75
CA SER A 169 -11.53 7.49 -12.60
C SER A 169 -12.01 6.83 -13.91
N ASP A 170 -13.00 7.38 -14.56
CA ASP A 170 -13.55 6.85 -15.81
C ASP A 170 -12.53 6.88 -16.95
N ASP A 171 -11.78 7.99 -17.10
CA ASP A 171 -10.73 8.10 -18.13
C ASP A 171 -9.61 7.09 -17.90
N LEU A 172 -9.22 6.87 -16.64
CA LEU A 172 -8.16 5.93 -16.31
C LEU A 172 -8.61 4.48 -16.52
N HIS A 173 -9.84 4.12 -16.14
CA HIS A 173 -10.46 2.82 -16.47
C HIS A 173 -10.49 2.61 -18.00
N ALA A 174 -10.96 3.61 -18.75
CA ALA A 174 -11.01 3.54 -20.21
C ALA A 174 -9.60 3.41 -20.84
N ALA A 175 -8.57 4.07 -20.28
CA ALA A 175 -7.20 3.94 -20.75
C ALA A 175 -6.67 2.50 -20.55
N PHE A 176 -6.86 1.92 -19.38
CA PHE A 176 -6.48 0.53 -19.11
C PHE A 176 -7.26 -0.46 -19.97
N ALA A 177 -8.56 -0.28 -20.17
CA ALA A 177 -9.38 -1.12 -21.05
C ALA A 177 -8.92 -1.07 -22.51
N ARG A 178 -8.56 0.11 -23.02
CA ARG A 178 -8.00 0.26 -24.38
C ARG A 178 -6.66 -0.47 -24.55
N ALA A 179 -5.80 -0.40 -23.54
CA ALA A 179 -4.50 -1.07 -23.57
C ALA A 179 -4.61 -2.59 -23.38
N ASN A 180 -5.68 -3.07 -22.73
CA ASN A 180 -5.89 -4.46 -22.33
C ASN A 180 -7.28 -4.94 -22.79
N PRO A 181 -7.45 -5.39 -24.03
CA PRO A 181 -8.74 -5.91 -24.49
C PRO A 181 -9.27 -7.02 -23.58
N GLY A 182 -10.50 -6.85 -23.09
CA GLY A 182 -11.13 -7.78 -22.13
C GLY A 182 -11.04 -7.35 -20.68
N LEU A 183 -10.23 -6.35 -20.33
CA LEU A 183 -10.24 -5.74 -19.00
C LEU A 183 -11.44 -4.79 -18.87
N THR A 184 -12.31 -5.01 -17.88
CA THR A 184 -13.48 -4.20 -17.58
C THR A 184 -13.32 -3.47 -16.24
N ASP A 185 -14.16 -2.45 -16.00
CA ASP A 185 -14.06 -1.58 -14.82
C ASP A 185 -14.15 -2.34 -13.49
N ASP A 186 -14.87 -3.45 -13.45
CA ASP A 186 -15.05 -4.29 -12.27
C ASP A 186 -13.87 -5.26 -12.04
N MET A 187 -12.88 -5.25 -12.92
CA MET A 187 -11.65 -6.06 -12.80
C MET A 187 -10.46 -5.26 -12.26
N LEU A 188 -10.61 -3.93 -12.09
CA LEU A 188 -9.57 -3.09 -11.52
C LEU A 188 -10.13 -2.06 -10.54
N THR A 189 -9.30 -1.62 -9.59
CA THR A 189 -9.63 -0.57 -8.63
C THR A 189 -8.53 0.48 -8.57
N LEU A 190 -8.92 1.72 -8.31
CA LEU A 190 -8.04 2.88 -8.25
C LEU A 190 -7.91 3.37 -6.81
N HIS A 191 -6.70 3.58 -6.36
CA HIS A 191 -6.41 4.07 -5.02
C HIS A 191 -5.68 5.40 -5.10
N CYS A 192 -6.27 6.44 -4.51
CA CYS A 192 -5.70 7.78 -4.44
C CYS A 192 -5.26 8.12 -3.02
N SER A 193 -4.22 8.95 -2.92
CA SER A 193 -3.72 9.53 -1.68
C SER A 193 -3.43 11.02 -1.91
N ARG A 194 -3.91 11.87 -1.02
CA ARG A 194 -3.71 13.35 -1.07
C ARG A 194 -4.08 13.99 -2.42
N GLY A 195 -5.07 13.45 -3.12
CA GLY A 195 -5.50 13.97 -4.43
C GLY A 195 -4.72 13.45 -5.64
N HIS A 196 -3.76 12.54 -5.43
CA HIS A 196 -2.95 11.93 -6.48
C HIS A 196 -3.24 10.44 -6.60
N LEU A 197 -3.11 9.88 -7.79
CA LEU A 197 -3.14 8.42 -7.96
C LEU A 197 -1.97 7.80 -7.20
N PHE A 198 -2.27 6.86 -6.33
CA PHE A 198 -1.25 6.12 -5.58
C PHE A 198 -1.03 4.72 -6.16
N GLU A 199 -2.12 4.03 -6.53
CA GLU A 199 -2.04 2.63 -6.95
C GLU A 199 -3.22 2.23 -7.84
N VAL A 200 -2.95 1.39 -8.83
CA VAL A 200 -3.94 0.64 -9.61
C VAL A 200 -3.84 -0.82 -9.21
N ARG A 201 -4.96 -1.46 -8.89
CA ARG A 201 -5.03 -2.87 -8.56
C ARG A 201 -5.84 -3.62 -9.57
N VAL A 202 -5.28 -4.66 -10.18
CA VAL A 202 -5.94 -5.52 -11.15
C VAL A 202 -6.21 -6.89 -10.52
N CYS A 203 -7.44 -7.35 -10.61
CA CYS A 203 -7.85 -8.67 -10.11
C CYS A 203 -7.61 -9.72 -11.19
N LEU A 204 -6.88 -10.77 -10.83
CA LEU A 204 -6.47 -11.87 -11.71
C LEU A 204 -6.91 -13.20 -11.11
N ASP A 205 -7.35 -14.13 -11.93
CA ASP A 205 -7.55 -15.51 -11.48
C ASP A 205 -6.20 -16.21 -11.22
N LYS A 206 -6.23 -17.49 -10.85
CA LYS A 206 -5.01 -18.25 -10.55
C LYS A 206 -4.15 -18.54 -11.79
N ASP A 207 -4.73 -18.41 -12.98
CA ASP A 207 -4.05 -18.54 -14.27
C ASP A 207 -3.59 -17.18 -14.82
N LEU A 208 -3.75 -16.11 -14.02
CA LEU A 208 -3.41 -14.72 -14.33
C LEU A 208 -4.28 -14.04 -15.40
N ALA A 209 -5.45 -14.61 -15.73
CA ALA A 209 -6.41 -13.92 -16.56
C ALA A 209 -7.19 -12.87 -15.74
N PRO A 210 -7.46 -11.67 -16.32
CA PRO A 210 -8.27 -10.65 -15.66
C PRO A 210 -9.65 -11.21 -15.28
N ARG A 211 -10.08 -10.90 -14.05
CA ARG A 211 -11.38 -11.32 -13.52
C ARG A 211 -12.02 -10.20 -12.71
N ARG A 212 -13.34 -10.29 -12.52
CA ARG A 212 -14.04 -9.42 -11.57
C ARG A 212 -13.42 -9.49 -10.19
N CYS A 213 -13.22 -8.33 -9.55
CA CYS A 213 -12.72 -8.23 -8.19
C CYS A 213 -13.71 -8.80 -7.17
N GLY A 214 -13.19 -9.45 -6.14
CA GLY A 214 -13.97 -9.94 -5.02
C GLY A 214 -14.51 -8.82 -4.12
N LYS A 215 -15.33 -9.20 -3.13
CA LYS A 215 -15.90 -8.25 -2.17
C LYS A 215 -14.79 -7.53 -1.38
N GLY A 216 -15.01 -6.24 -1.11
CA GLY A 216 -14.04 -5.41 -0.37
C GLY A 216 -12.99 -4.73 -1.24
N MET A 217 -12.85 -5.12 -2.51
CA MET A 217 -12.03 -4.41 -3.49
C MET A 217 -12.83 -3.25 -4.07
N GLN A 218 -12.58 -2.05 -3.56
CA GLN A 218 -13.28 -0.83 -3.99
C GLN A 218 -12.29 0.26 -4.32
N SER A 219 -12.59 1.04 -5.37
CA SER A 219 -11.84 2.24 -5.69
C SER A 219 -11.94 3.27 -4.55
N ARG A 220 -10.82 3.94 -4.29
CA ARG A 220 -10.69 5.01 -3.28
C ARG A 220 -10.28 6.34 -3.91
N CYS A 221 -10.28 6.42 -5.23
CA CYS A 221 -10.18 7.68 -5.95
C CYS A 221 -11.56 8.34 -6.03
N PRO A 222 -11.64 9.67 -6.23
CA PRO A 222 -12.90 10.36 -6.50
C PRO A 222 -13.59 9.77 -7.74
N ALA A 223 -14.88 9.48 -7.65
CA ALA A 223 -15.60 8.89 -8.76
C ALA A 223 -15.72 9.87 -9.96
N THR A 224 -15.98 11.15 -9.69
CA THR A 224 -16.26 12.16 -10.73
C THR A 224 -15.29 13.34 -10.73
N ALA A 225 -14.59 13.61 -9.62
CA ALA A 225 -13.62 14.69 -9.56
C ALA A 225 -12.28 14.24 -10.18
N ALA A 226 -11.63 15.15 -10.89
CA ALA A 226 -10.29 14.91 -11.39
C ALA A 226 -9.27 14.77 -10.26
N PHE A 227 -8.26 13.96 -10.49
CA PHE A 227 -7.06 13.82 -9.67
C PHE A 227 -5.82 13.79 -10.55
N GLU A 228 -4.66 13.93 -9.94
CA GLU A 228 -3.40 14.05 -10.66
C GLU A 228 -2.55 12.77 -10.55
N LEU A 229 -1.87 12.44 -11.64
CA LEU A 229 -0.70 11.58 -11.66
C LEU A 229 0.53 12.50 -11.81
N PRO A 230 1.33 12.72 -10.75
CA PRO A 230 2.56 13.48 -10.83
C PRO A 230 3.51 12.93 -11.90
N ALA A 231 4.32 13.82 -12.49
CA ALA A 231 5.26 13.43 -13.54
C ALA A 231 6.35 12.45 -13.05
N SER A 232 6.78 11.53 -13.89
CA SER A 232 7.93 10.68 -13.65
C SER A 232 9.22 11.50 -13.68
N ARG A 233 10.08 11.37 -12.66
CA ARG A 233 11.31 12.15 -12.44
C ARG A 233 12.56 11.39 -12.87
#